data_989fb6a163a39b8bdf265acc966e8f2e
#
_entry.id   989fb6a163a39b8bdf265acc966e8f2e
#
_cell.length_a   1.000
_cell.length_b   1.000
_cell.length_c   1.000
_cell.angle_alpha   90.00
_cell.angle_beta   90.00
_cell.angle_gamma   90.00
#
_symmetry.space_group_name_H-M   'P 1'
#
loop_
_entity.id
_entity.type
_entity.pdbx_description
1 polymer ?
#
loop_
_entity_poly.entity_id
_entity_poly.type
_entity_poly.pdbx_seq_one_letter_code
_entity_poly.pdbx_strand_id
1 'polypeptide(L)'
;MIYYHYTPLNAFRSILQENPTKDKEICFWATRYDCFRDKTEYKHGIAKMYSALDAFEDQSGVPEDRKIAPFFDPTEVEREIGLPVPYVISISARNDNEYMWENYADHSQGVVMELEFNNLKGFYDAALYSIESCIYDSRITDE
;
A
#
# COMPACT_ATOMS: atom_id res chain seq x y z
N MET A 1 -0.15 16.87 7.57
CA MET A 1 0.69 16.18 6.56
C MET A 1 -0.15 16.11 5.30
N ILE A 2 0.43 16.51 4.15
CA ILE A 2 -0.30 16.60 2.88
C ILE A 2 0.21 15.48 1.96
N TYR A 3 -0.73 14.77 1.37
CA TYR A 3 -0.50 13.75 0.34
C TYR A 3 -1.45 13.93 -0.83
N TYR A 4 -1.19 13.25 -1.93
CA TYR A 4 -1.91 13.39 -3.19
C TYR A 4 -2.37 12.03 -3.69
N HIS A 5 -3.66 11.90 -3.98
CA HIS A 5 -4.24 10.70 -4.56
C HIS A 5 -4.62 10.96 -6.01
N TYR A 6 -3.98 10.24 -6.92
CA TYR A 6 -4.23 10.28 -8.35
C TYR A 6 -5.30 9.24 -8.71
N THR A 7 -6.30 9.65 -9.47
CA THR A 7 -7.43 8.76 -9.76
C THR A 7 -8.10 9.11 -11.09
N PRO A 8 -8.66 8.15 -11.82
CA PRO A 8 -9.48 8.41 -12.99
C PRO A 8 -10.72 9.25 -12.64
N LEU A 9 -11.22 10.02 -13.60
CA LEU A 9 -12.36 10.92 -13.38
C LEU A 9 -13.65 10.16 -12.98
N ASN A 10 -13.86 8.97 -13.51
CA ASN A 10 -15.00 8.13 -13.13
C ASN A 10 -14.91 7.65 -11.67
N ALA A 11 -13.73 7.22 -11.22
CA ALA A 11 -13.51 6.83 -9.83
C ALA A 11 -13.66 8.03 -8.88
N PHE A 12 -13.14 9.20 -9.25
CA PHE A 12 -13.37 10.44 -8.52
C PHE A 12 -14.85 10.77 -8.33
N ARG A 13 -15.64 10.61 -9.38
CA ARG A 13 -17.11 10.80 -9.31
C ARG A 13 -17.75 9.83 -8.32
N SER A 14 -17.34 8.57 -8.32
CA SER A 14 -17.85 7.56 -7.38
C SER A 14 -17.47 7.92 -5.92
N ILE A 15 -16.24 8.34 -5.68
CA ILE A 15 -15.77 8.80 -4.37
C ILE A 15 -16.67 9.92 -3.83
N LEU A 16 -17.10 10.85 -4.69
CA LEU A 16 -17.96 11.96 -4.31
C LEU A 16 -19.45 11.58 -4.19
N GLN A 17 -19.91 10.60 -4.96
CA GLN A 17 -21.34 10.25 -5.06
C GLN A 17 -21.78 9.26 -3.99
N GLU A 18 -20.90 8.38 -3.54
CA GLU A 18 -21.23 7.31 -2.61
C GLU A 18 -21.37 7.77 -1.16
N ASN A 19 -21.13 9.03 -0.88
CA ASN A 19 -21.40 9.59 0.43
C ASN A 19 -22.61 10.57 0.41
N PRO A 20 -23.84 10.06 0.32
CA PRO A 20 -25.04 10.93 0.40
C PRO A 20 -25.34 11.40 1.81
N THR A 21 -24.62 10.94 2.81
CA THR A 21 -24.82 11.32 4.19
C THR A 21 -24.13 12.65 4.48
N LYS A 22 -24.86 13.49 5.04
CA LYS A 22 -24.82 14.89 5.46
C LYS A 22 -23.49 15.49 5.93
N ASP A 23 -22.41 14.72 6.11
CA ASP A 23 -21.25 15.16 6.87
C ASP A 23 -19.96 15.33 6.04
N LYS A 24 -20.03 15.56 4.75
CA LYS A 24 -18.84 15.92 3.93
C LYS A 24 -17.65 14.93 4.04
N GLU A 25 -17.92 13.71 4.43
CA GLU A 25 -16.90 12.66 4.48
C GLU A 25 -16.64 12.11 3.08
N ILE A 26 -15.38 12.01 2.72
CA ILE A 26 -14.96 11.39 1.46
C ILE A 26 -14.69 9.93 1.75
N CYS A 27 -15.34 9.03 1.00
CA CYS A 27 -15.16 7.60 1.14
C CYS A 27 -14.23 7.07 0.05
N PHE A 28 -13.06 6.58 0.45
CA PHE A 28 -12.13 5.90 -0.44
C PHE A 28 -12.35 4.40 -0.40
N TRP A 29 -12.28 3.79 -1.57
CA TRP A 29 -12.27 2.34 -1.69
C TRP A 29 -10.82 1.87 -1.79
N ALA A 30 -10.38 1.19 -0.75
CA ALA A 30 -9.07 0.54 -0.78
C ALA A 30 -9.15 -0.73 -1.65
N THR A 31 -8.15 -0.91 -2.49
CA THR A 31 -8.05 -2.06 -3.38
C THR A 31 -7.38 -3.21 -2.66
N ARG A 32 -7.98 -4.40 -2.72
CA ARG A 32 -7.38 -5.61 -2.21
C ARG A 32 -6.10 -5.91 -3.01
N TYR A 33 -5.02 -6.33 -2.33
CA TYR A 33 -3.69 -6.47 -2.93
C TYR A 33 -3.66 -7.36 -4.19
N ASP A 34 -4.47 -8.42 -4.23
CA ASP A 34 -4.53 -9.36 -5.35
C ASP A 34 -5.37 -8.85 -6.55
N CYS A 35 -6.03 -7.72 -6.37
CA CYS A 35 -6.75 -6.99 -7.40
C CYS A 35 -5.92 -5.87 -8.05
N PHE A 36 -4.68 -5.66 -7.61
CA PHE A 36 -3.78 -4.71 -8.26
C PHE A 36 -3.47 -5.11 -9.72
N ARG A 37 -3.21 -4.10 -10.53
CA ARG A 37 -2.76 -4.29 -11.91
C ARG A 37 -1.42 -5.06 -11.94
N ASP A 38 -0.50 -4.72 -11.04
CA ASP A 38 0.70 -5.50 -10.78
C ASP A 38 0.49 -6.39 -9.55
N LYS A 39 0.18 -7.64 -9.81
CA LYS A 39 -0.02 -8.67 -8.78
C LYS A 39 1.28 -9.14 -8.14
N THR A 40 2.41 -8.69 -8.66
CA THR A 40 3.74 -9.14 -8.19
C THR A 40 4.28 -8.28 -7.06
N GLU A 41 3.83 -7.03 -6.90
CA GLU A 41 4.34 -6.10 -5.88
C GLU A 41 4.26 -6.67 -4.47
N TYR A 42 3.10 -7.17 -4.08
CA TYR A 42 2.92 -7.75 -2.74
C TYR A 42 3.79 -9.00 -2.53
N LYS A 43 3.81 -9.92 -3.51
CA LYS A 43 4.62 -11.13 -3.46
C LYS A 43 6.11 -10.79 -3.39
N HIS A 44 6.55 -9.81 -4.17
CA HIS A 44 7.92 -9.34 -4.14
C HIS A 44 8.29 -8.76 -2.76
N GLY A 45 7.42 -7.95 -2.16
CA GLY A 45 7.61 -7.41 -0.82
C GLY A 45 7.75 -8.52 0.24
N ILE A 46 6.86 -9.51 0.22
CA ILE A 46 6.93 -10.67 1.13
C ILE A 46 8.23 -11.46 0.92
N ALA A 47 8.61 -11.75 -0.33
CA ALA A 47 9.84 -12.47 -0.63
C ALA A 47 11.09 -11.73 -0.15
N LYS A 48 11.13 -10.41 -0.29
CA LYS A 48 12.23 -9.57 0.23
C LYS A 48 12.27 -9.56 1.76
N MET A 49 11.12 -9.46 2.40
CA MET A 49 11.01 -9.52 3.86
C MET A 49 11.48 -10.88 4.39
N TYR A 50 11.01 -11.97 3.80
CA TYR A 50 11.45 -13.32 4.13
C TYR A 50 12.97 -13.45 4.04
N SER A 51 13.57 -13.08 2.89
CA SER A 51 15.01 -13.19 2.68
C SER A 51 15.83 -12.35 3.66
N ALA A 52 15.36 -11.13 3.98
CA ALA A 52 16.04 -10.25 4.92
C ALA A 52 15.98 -10.79 6.35
N LEU A 53 14.81 -11.31 6.74
CA LEU A 53 14.60 -11.88 8.07
C LEU A 53 15.39 -13.16 8.27
N ASP A 54 15.36 -14.07 7.31
CA ASP A 54 16.11 -15.33 7.34
C ASP A 54 17.61 -15.08 7.45
N ALA A 55 18.14 -14.17 6.63
CA ALA A 55 19.55 -13.77 6.71
C ALA A 55 19.91 -13.12 8.07
N PHE A 56 19.02 -12.32 8.64
CA PHE A 56 19.23 -11.71 9.95
C PHE A 56 19.24 -12.77 11.07
N GLU A 57 18.32 -13.71 11.04
CA GLU A 57 18.20 -14.79 12.01
C GLU A 57 19.42 -15.72 11.95
N ASP A 58 19.89 -16.06 10.74
CA ASP A 58 21.11 -16.82 10.54
C ASP A 58 22.35 -16.12 11.12
N GLN A 59 22.54 -14.84 10.81
CA GLN A 59 23.66 -14.06 11.34
C GLN A 59 23.60 -13.89 12.86
N SER A 60 22.39 -13.87 13.42
CA SER A 60 22.16 -13.75 14.85
C SER A 60 22.24 -15.08 15.59
N GLY A 61 22.44 -16.19 14.87
CA GLY A 61 22.52 -17.54 15.43
C GLY A 61 21.21 -18.01 16.05
N VAL A 62 20.08 -17.58 15.52
CA VAL A 62 18.76 -18.03 15.99
C VAL A 62 18.60 -19.51 15.63
N PRO A 63 18.28 -20.38 16.61
CA PRO A 63 18.01 -21.80 16.34
C PRO A 63 16.85 -21.99 15.36
N GLU A 64 16.93 -22.99 14.50
CA GLU A 64 15.91 -23.27 13.45
C GLU A 64 14.48 -23.37 14.02
N ASP A 65 14.33 -24.00 15.19
CA ASP A 65 13.05 -24.17 15.87
C ASP A 65 12.47 -22.87 16.45
N ARG A 66 13.23 -21.78 16.40
CA ARG A 66 12.84 -20.46 16.89
C ARG A 66 12.82 -19.39 15.84
N LYS A 67 13.18 -19.71 14.60
CA LYS A 67 13.09 -18.77 13.50
C LYS A 67 11.64 -18.41 13.19
N ILE A 68 11.41 -17.14 12.89
CA ILE A 68 10.11 -16.63 12.46
C ILE A 68 10.05 -16.39 10.94
N ALA A 69 11.19 -16.32 10.26
CA ALA A 69 11.24 -16.19 8.80
C ALA A 69 10.35 -17.19 8.07
N PRO A 70 10.31 -18.51 8.41
CA PRO A 70 9.47 -19.48 7.74
C PRO A 70 7.98 -19.15 7.70
N PHE A 71 7.47 -18.36 8.65
CA PHE A 71 6.07 -17.90 8.64
C PHE A 71 5.78 -16.88 7.54
N PHE A 72 6.81 -16.33 6.92
CA PHE A 72 6.73 -15.38 5.82
C PHE A 72 7.18 -15.97 4.49
N ASP A 73 7.34 -17.29 4.41
CA ASP A 73 7.67 -17.97 3.15
C ASP A 73 6.60 -17.63 2.10
N PRO A 74 6.98 -17.02 0.97
CA PRO A 74 6.02 -16.60 -0.06
C PRO A 74 5.18 -17.75 -0.62
N THR A 75 5.67 -18.99 -0.54
CA THR A 75 4.96 -20.19 -1.01
C THR A 75 3.90 -20.65 -0.02
N GLU A 76 4.09 -20.38 1.27
CA GLU A 76 3.17 -20.76 2.34
C GLU A 76 2.17 -19.63 2.68
N VAL A 77 2.57 -18.36 2.54
CA VAL A 77 1.70 -17.19 2.79
C VAL A 77 0.42 -17.21 1.96
N GLU A 78 0.46 -17.82 0.78
CA GLU A 78 -0.74 -17.99 -0.05
C GLU A 78 -1.70 -19.07 0.48
N ARG A 79 -1.22 -19.98 1.35
CA ARG A 79 -1.98 -21.17 1.69
C ARG A 79 -2.78 -21.10 2.98
N GLU A 80 -2.29 -20.51 4.04
CA GLU A 80 -2.89 -20.81 5.35
C GLU A 80 -2.77 -19.76 6.46
N ILE A 81 -2.00 -18.72 6.30
CA ILE A 81 -1.92 -17.75 7.39
C ILE A 81 -3.16 -16.89 7.30
N GLY A 82 -4.06 -17.02 8.29
CA GLY A 82 -5.24 -16.17 8.46
C GLY A 82 -4.85 -14.71 8.78
N LEU A 83 -3.82 -14.21 8.12
CA LEU A 83 -3.46 -12.80 8.13
C LEU A 83 -4.57 -12.03 7.41
N PRO A 84 -4.98 -10.90 7.96
CA PRO A 84 -5.95 -10.05 7.30
C PRO A 84 -5.41 -9.65 5.92
N VAL A 85 -6.23 -9.89 4.91
CA VAL A 85 -5.91 -9.51 3.53
C VAL A 85 -5.74 -7.99 3.47
N PRO A 86 -4.57 -7.47 3.07
CA PRO A 86 -4.36 -6.03 3.03
C PRO A 86 -5.15 -5.37 1.89
N TYR A 87 -5.74 -4.24 2.22
CA TYR A 87 -6.36 -3.31 1.29
C TYR A 87 -5.52 -2.05 1.26
N VAL A 88 -5.21 -1.55 0.08
CA VAL A 88 -4.23 -0.48 -0.10
C VAL A 88 -4.84 0.67 -0.91
N ILE A 89 -4.50 1.88 -0.51
CA ILE A 89 -4.71 3.11 -1.28
C ILE A 89 -3.34 3.72 -1.53
N SER A 90 -3.00 3.93 -2.80
CA SER A 90 -1.75 4.57 -3.18
C SER A 90 -1.89 6.09 -3.07
N ILE A 91 -0.96 6.70 -2.36
CA ILE A 91 -0.85 8.16 -2.23
C ILE A 91 0.59 8.59 -2.50
N SER A 92 0.78 9.80 -2.99
CA SER A 92 2.09 10.38 -3.31
C SER A 92 2.37 11.60 -2.43
N ALA A 93 3.61 11.81 -2.09
CA ALA A 93 4.05 13.07 -1.45
C ALA A 93 4.19 14.24 -2.47
N ARG A 94 4.01 13.97 -3.77
CA ARG A 94 4.18 14.95 -4.85
C ARG A 94 2.86 15.16 -5.58
N ASN A 95 2.51 16.42 -5.81
CA ASN A 95 1.31 16.84 -6.54
C ASN A 95 1.47 16.86 -8.07
N ASP A 96 2.71 16.77 -8.54
CA ASP A 96 3.01 16.77 -9.97
C ASP A 96 4.07 15.69 -10.22
N ASN A 97 3.61 14.48 -10.43
CA ASN A 97 4.44 13.31 -10.71
C ASN A 97 3.93 12.66 -12.00
N GLU A 98 4.73 12.75 -13.05
CA GLU A 98 4.40 12.27 -14.39
C GLU A 98 4.04 10.79 -14.39
N TYR A 99 4.81 9.95 -13.67
CA TYR A 99 4.51 8.53 -13.52
C TYR A 99 3.13 8.28 -12.89
N MET A 100 2.75 9.06 -11.87
CA MET A 100 1.46 8.93 -11.21
C MET A 100 0.33 9.41 -12.12
N TRP A 101 0.53 10.48 -12.86
CA TRP A 101 -0.43 10.95 -13.86
C TRP A 101 -0.68 9.91 -14.94
N GLU A 102 0.37 9.30 -15.47
CA GLU A 102 0.26 8.31 -16.53
C GLU A 102 -0.42 7.02 -16.05
N ASN A 103 -0.03 6.51 -14.88
CA ASN A 103 -0.42 5.17 -14.45
C ASN A 103 -1.68 5.13 -13.55
N TYR A 104 -2.00 6.22 -12.85
CA TYR A 104 -3.08 6.26 -11.86
C TYR A 104 -4.19 7.25 -12.21
N ALA A 105 -3.94 8.22 -13.09
CA ALA A 105 -4.89 9.25 -13.50
C ALA A 105 -5.33 9.11 -14.97
N ASP A 106 -5.56 7.89 -15.42
CA ASP A 106 -6.08 7.58 -16.76
C ASP A 106 -5.32 8.30 -17.88
N HIS A 107 -4.01 8.07 -17.95
CA HIS A 107 -3.12 8.71 -18.92
C HIS A 107 -3.25 10.25 -18.92
N SER A 108 -3.17 10.81 -17.73
CA SER A 108 -3.26 12.26 -17.48
C SER A 108 -4.63 12.89 -17.78
N GLN A 109 -5.70 12.07 -17.92
CA GLN A 109 -7.07 12.53 -18.11
C GLN A 109 -7.90 12.52 -16.82
N GLY A 110 -7.31 12.08 -15.72
CA GLY A 110 -7.92 12.00 -14.41
C GLY A 110 -7.79 13.27 -13.59
N VAL A 111 -7.80 13.08 -12.28
CA VAL A 111 -7.67 14.15 -11.29
C VAL A 111 -6.65 13.76 -10.22
N VAL A 112 -6.09 14.76 -9.56
CA VAL A 112 -5.32 14.59 -8.33
C VAL A 112 -6.10 15.23 -7.17
N MET A 113 -6.24 14.53 -6.07
CA MET A 113 -6.88 15.02 -4.87
C MET A 113 -5.80 15.28 -3.81
N GLU A 114 -5.83 16.49 -3.24
CA GLU A 114 -5.01 16.81 -2.08
C GLU A 114 -5.70 16.31 -0.82
N LEU A 115 -4.99 15.54 -0.02
CA LEU A 115 -5.45 14.94 1.22
C LEU A 115 -4.65 15.51 2.39
N GLU A 116 -5.32 16.20 3.29
CA GLU A 116 -4.69 16.73 4.49
C GLU A 116 -5.01 15.85 5.71
N PHE A 117 -3.97 15.23 6.26
CA PHE A 117 -4.07 14.39 7.46
C PHE A 117 -3.65 15.19 8.70
N ASN A 118 -4.62 15.80 9.38
CA ASN A 118 -4.38 16.68 10.53
C ASN A 118 -4.27 15.94 11.85
N ASN A 119 -4.82 14.74 11.98
CA ASN A 119 -4.81 13.98 13.22
C ASN A 119 -4.77 12.47 12.96
N LEU A 120 -3.58 11.97 12.65
CA LEU A 120 -3.38 10.53 12.43
C LEU A 120 -3.56 9.71 13.72
N LYS A 121 -3.45 10.33 14.91
CA LYS A 121 -3.52 9.61 16.18
C LYS A 121 -4.87 8.90 16.38
N GLY A 122 -5.98 9.53 16.04
CA GLY A 122 -7.30 8.89 16.06
C GLY A 122 -7.49 7.79 15.02
N PHE A 123 -6.75 7.86 13.92
CA PHE A 123 -6.71 6.83 12.88
C PHE A 123 -5.96 5.57 13.33
N TYR A 124 -4.81 5.74 13.98
CA TYR A 124 -4.00 4.63 14.49
C TYR A 124 -4.65 3.92 15.68
N ASP A 125 -5.41 4.66 16.51
CA ASP A 125 -6.15 4.07 17.64
C ASP A 125 -7.26 3.10 17.18
N ALA A 126 -7.72 3.17 15.94
CA ALA A 126 -8.65 2.21 15.35
C ALA A 126 -7.98 0.90 14.90
N ALA A 127 -6.67 0.75 15.07
CA ALA A 127 -5.84 -0.45 14.93
C ALA A 127 -5.84 -1.15 13.55
N LEU A 128 -6.35 -0.52 12.49
CA LEU A 128 -6.51 -1.17 11.18
C LEU A 128 -5.85 -0.43 10.02
N TYR A 129 -5.23 0.74 10.27
CA TYR A 129 -4.68 1.57 9.19
C TYR A 129 -3.28 2.06 9.54
N SER A 130 -2.39 1.99 8.59
CA SER A 130 -1.09 2.65 8.65
C SER A 130 -0.82 3.41 7.35
N ILE A 131 -0.03 4.47 7.43
CA ILE A 131 0.53 5.15 6.26
C ILE A 131 2.01 4.84 6.27
N GLU A 132 2.44 4.07 5.28
CA GLU A 132 3.80 3.61 5.16
C GLU A 132 4.44 4.12 3.87
N SER A 133 5.71 4.45 3.93
CA SER A 133 6.46 4.79 2.73
C SER A 133 6.81 3.53 1.95
N CYS A 134 6.55 3.56 0.64
CA CYS A 134 7.06 2.51 -0.24
C CYS A 134 8.59 2.52 -0.23
N ILE A 135 9.19 1.35 -0.04
CA ILE A 135 10.63 1.16 -0.12
C ILE A 135 10.93 0.65 -1.53
N TYR A 136 11.59 1.50 -2.32
CA TYR A 136 12.06 1.12 -3.65
C TYR A 136 13.52 0.64 -3.56
N ASP A 137 13.85 -0.42 -4.28
CA ASP A 137 15.25 -0.83 -4.40
C ASP A 137 16.01 0.29 -5.13
N SER A 138 17.04 0.84 -4.48
CA SER A 138 17.84 1.96 -5.01
C SER A 138 18.49 1.67 -6.37
N ARG A 139 18.48 0.42 -6.82
CA ARG A 139 18.96 0.02 -8.13
C ARG A 139 17.91 0.17 -9.25
N ILE A 140 16.67 0.50 -8.92
CA ILE A 140 15.57 0.67 -9.89
C ILE A 140 15.35 2.15 -10.22
N THR A 141 15.94 3.07 -9.45
CA THR A 141 15.72 4.52 -9.60
C THR A 141 16.70 5.23 -10.54
N ASP A 142 17.64 4.51 -11.15
CA ASP A 142 18.67 5.04 -12.06
C ASP A 142 18.40 4.74 -13.55
N GLU A 143 17.13 4.44 -13.95
CA GLU A 143 16.73 4.36 -15.36
C GLU A 143 15.65 5.41 -15.70
#